data_101e761319f996da46c565fcc2d4de86
#
_entry.id   101e761319f996da46c565fcc2d4de86
#
_cell.length_a   1.000
_cell.length_b   1.000
_cell.length_c   1.000
_cell.angle_alpha   90.00
_cell.angle_beta   90.00
_cell.angle_gamma   90.00
#
_symmetry.space_group_name_H-M   'P 1'
#
loop_
_entity.id
_entity.type
_entity.pdbx_description
1 polymer ?
#
loop_
_entity_poly.entity_id
_entity_poly.type
_entity_poly.pdbx_seq_one_letter_code
_entity_poly.pdbx_strand_id
1 'polypeptide(L)'
;DQKPIAELMGQMAEEVGPEFVLATGDVHHFEGVRSVNDPLWMTNYELIYSHPELMIDWFPLLGNHEYRGNTQAVLDYSNISRRWTMPARYYTKTFEDNGATIRILWVDTAPMIDKYRNESETYPDACKQDYQQQLSWIDSVLTAAKEDWVIVAGHHPIYAETPKDESERADMQARLDPILRKHKVDMYICGHIHNFQHVRVAGSDIDYITNSAGSLARKVKPIEGTVFCSPEPGFSIVSASKKTLELRMIDKKGNVLHTVTRSK
;
A
#
# COMPACT_ATOMS: atom_id res chain seq x y z
N ASP A 1 1.60 15.50 -12.99
CA ASP A 1 1.75 15.97 -11.60
C ASP A 1 2.50 14.99 -10.69
N GLN A 2 2.81 13.78 -11.16
CA GLN A 2 3.54 12.77 -10.38
C GLN A 2 5.01 13.15 -10.13
N LYS A 3 5.69 13.72 -11.13
CA LYS A 3 7.10 14.05 -11.07
C LYS A 3 7.49 15.02 -9.93
N PRO A 4 6.76 16.11 -9.65
CA PRO A 4 7.08 16.97 -8.52
C PRO A 4 7.02 16.27 -7.16
N ILE A 5 6.11 15.31 -6.98
CA ILE A 5 6.01 14.54 -5.75
C ILE A 5 7.17 13.54 -5.65
N ALA A 6 7.52 12.88 -6.76
CA ALA A 6 8.68 12.00 -6.82
C ALA A 6 10.00 12.74 -6.52
N GLU A 7 10.15 13.96 -7.02
CA GLU A 7 11.31 14.81 -6.73
C GLU A 7 11.36 15.17 -5.24
N LEU A 8 10.23 15.55 -4.65
CA LEU A 8 10.14 15.84 -3.22
C LEU A 8 10.45 14.61 -2.38
N MET A 9 9.97 13.41 -2.79
CA MET A 9 10.33 12.16 -2.13
C MET A 9 11.84 11.95 -2.10
N GLY A 10 12.52 12.21 -3.22
CA GLY A 10 13.97 12.12 -3.32
C GLY A 10 14.69 13.11 -2.40
N GLN A 11 14.28 14.38 -2.41
CA GLN A 11 14.83 15.41 -1.54
C GLN A 11 14.67 15.07 -0.06
N MET A 12 13.49 14.58 0.35
CA MET A 12 13.28 14.16 1.73
C MET A 12 14.05 12.87 2.08
N ALA A 13 14.30 12.01 1.10
CA ALA A 13 15.09 10.82 1.29
C ALA A 13 16.56 11.14 1.63
N GLU A 14 17.12 12.24 1.14
CA GLU A 14 18.47 12.72 1.52
C GLU A 14 18.59 12.96 3.04
N GLU A 15 17.50 13.42 3.67
CA GLU A 15 17.48 13.71 5.11
C GLU A 15 17.12 12.48 5.95
N VAL A 16 16.21 11.65 5.44
CA VAL A 16 15.60 10.54 6.21
C VAL A 16 16.39 9.25 6.06
N GLY A 17 17.04 9.03 4.92
CA GLY A 17 17.77 7.80 4.62
C GLY A 17 16.86 6.56 4.61
N PRO A 18 15.80 6.50 3.78
CA PRO A 18 14.87 5.36 3.81
C PRO A 18 15.56 4.08 3.32
N GLU A 19 15.23 2.95 3.94
CA GLU A 19 15.76 1.65 3.53
C GLU A 19 15.07 1.10 2.27
N PHE A 20 13.80 1.42 2.06
CA PHE A 20 13.00 0.96 0.93
C PHE A 20 11.78 1.84 0.69
N VAL A 21 11.13 1.64 -0.44
CA VAL A 21 9.82 2.22 -0.76
C VAL A 21 8.76 1.12 -0.81
N LEU A 22 7.65 1.34 -0.11
CA LEU A 22 6.45 0.53 -0.22
C LEU A 22 5.48 1.21 -1.20
N ALA A 23 5.18 0.56 -2.33
CA ALA A 23 4.25 1.06 -3.32
C ALA A 23 2.90 0.36 -3.20
N THR A 24 1.84 1.12 -2.89
CA THR A 24 0.51 0.61 -2.55
C THR A 24 -0.38 0.29 -3.75
N GLY A 25 0.20 -0.06 -4.90
CA GLY A 25 -0.51 -0.44 -6.13
C GLY A 25 -0.91 0.74 -7.01
N ASP A 26 -1.50 0.43 -8.15
CA ASP A 26 -1.90 1.40 -9.18
C ASP A 26 -0.75 2.29 -9.66
N VAL A 27 0.44 1.70 -9.80
CA VAL A 27 1.61 2.39 -10.36
C VAL A 27 1.40 2.69 -11.85
N HIS A 28 0.64 1.83 -12.53
CA HIS A 28 0.39 1.89 -13.98
C HIS A 28 -1.10 2.15 -14.29
N HIS A 29 -1.55 3.40 -14.18
CA HIS A 29 -2.86 3.83 -14.65
C HIS A 29 -2.86 3.97 -16.18
N PHE A 30 -3.92 3.61 -16.90
CA PHE A 30 -5.24 3.10 -16.47
C PHE A 30 -5.35 1.59 -16.70
N GLU A 31 -4.66 1.03 -17.67
CA GLU A 31 -4.85 -0.33 -18.18
C GLU A 31 -3.74 -1.29 -17.72
N GLY A 32 -2.94 -0.88 -16.74
CA GLY A 32 -1.78 -1.66 -16.32
C GLY A 32 -0.71 -1.76 -17.42
N VAL A 33 0.25 -2.65 -17.24
CA VAL A 33 1.27 -2.95 -18.24
C VAL A 33 0.90 -4.20 -19.05
N ARG A 34 1.37 -4.28 -20.29
CA ARG A 34 1.14 -5.44 -21.16
C ARG A 34 2.27 -6.46 -21.10
N SER A 35 3.49 -6.00 -20.81
CA SER A 35 4.69 -6.84 -20.72
C SER A 35 5.77 -6.16 -19.90
N VAL A 36 6.86 -6.85 -19.62
CA VAL A 36 8.05 -6.28 -18.99
C VAL A 36 8.75 -5.22 -19.86
N ASN A 37 8.43 -5.17 -21.16
CA ASN A 37 8.97 -4.17 -22.11
C ASN A 37 7.96 -3.03 -22.38
N ASP A 38 6.86 -2.95 -21.64
CA ASP A 38 5.88 -1.89 -21.84
C ASP A 38 6.52 -0.52 -21.55
N PRO A 39 6.37 0.48 -22.44
CA PRO A 39 6.89 1.83 -22.22
C PRO A 39 6.42 2.50 -20.93
N LEU A 40 5.28 2.07 -20.37
CA LEU A 40 4.76 2.58 -19.12
C LEU A 40 5.71 2.36 -17.94
N TRP A 41 6.57 1.35 -17.98
CA TRP A 41 7.61 1.18 -16.97
C TRP A 41 8.55 2.38 -16.91
N MET A 42 8.91 2.93 -18.06
CA MET A 42 9.77 4.11 -18.12
C MET A 42 9.02 5.37 -17.73
N THR A 43 7.81 5.58 -18.28
CA THR A 43 7.07 6.84 -18.11
C THR A 43 6.35 6.99 -16.79
N ASN A 44 6.01 5.90 -16.11
CA ASN A 44 5.27 5.93 -14.86
C ASN A 44 6.13 5.58 -13.63
N TYR A 45 7.28 4.96 -13.83
CA TYR A 45 8.13 4.48 -12.73
C TYR A 45 9.58 4.91 -12.87
N GLU A 46 10.35 4.37 -13.83
CA GLU A 46 11.81 4.54 -13.86
C GLU A 46 12.26 6.00 -14.03
N LEU A 47 11.64 6.74 -14.96
CA LEU A 47 11.98 8.15 -15.22
C LEU A 47 11.27 9.13 -14.26
N ILE A 48 10.25 8.68 -13.56
CA ILE A 48 9.54 9.49 -12.58
C ILE A 48 10.30 9.50 -11.26
N TYR A 49 10.58 8.32 -10.70
CA TYR A 49 11.28 8.16 -9.42
C TYR A 49 12.79 7.99 -9.65
N SER A 50 13.39 8.93 -10.39
CA SER A 50 14.77 8.84 -10.85
C SER A 50 15.78 9.55 -9.93
N HIS A 51 15.34 10.12 -8.81
CA HIS A 51 16.25 10.71 -7.84
C HIS A 51 17.22 9.65 -7.28
N PRO A 52 18.53 9.97 -7.12
CA PRO A 52 19.52 9.00 -6.64
C PRO A 52 19.12 8.29 -5.34
N GLU A 53 18.55 9.01 -4.37
CA GLU A 53 18.11 8.46 -3.09
C GLU A 53 16.90 7.53 -3.18
N LEU A 54 16.23 7.46 -4.34
CA LEU A 54 15.15 6.52 -4.62
C LEU A 54 15.61 5.28 -5.38
N MET A 55 16.95 5.13 -5.62
CA MET A 55 17.56 3.94 -6.24
C MET A 55 17.75 2.81 -5.23
N ILE A 56 16.85 2.68 -4.28
CA ILE A 56 16.73 1.67 -3.24
C ILE A 56 15.68 0.62 -3.63
N ASP A 57 15.50 -0.42 -2.81
CA ASP A 57 14.46 -1.43 -3.05
C ASP A 57 13.06 -0.84 -3.01
N TRP A 58 12.25 -1.20 -4.00
CA TRP A 58 10.82 -0.91 -4.05
C TRP A 58 10.04 -2.22 -3.90
N PHE A 59 9.22 -2.29 -2.89
CA PHE A 59 8.33 -3.41 -2.61
C PHE A 59 6.89 -3.04 -3.00
N PRO A 60 6.45 -3.37 -4.22
CA PRO A 60 5.11 -3.05 -4.68
C PRO A 60 4.09 -4.12 -4.29
N LEU A 61 2.82 -3.76 -4.41
CA LEU A 61 1.70 -4.68 -4.45
C LEU A 61 0.80 -4.35 -5.65
N LEU A 62 -0.11 -5.25 -5.99
CA LEU A 62 -1.03 -5.08 -7.13
C LEU A 62 -2.23 -4.24 -6.72
N GLY A 63 -2.57 -3.24 -7.54
CA GLY A 63 -3.83 -2.53 -7.50
C GLY A 63 -4.81 -3.03 -8.57
N ASN A 64 -6.00 -2.47 -8.61
CA ASN A 64 -6.99 -2.88 -9.59
C ASN A 64 -6.62 -2.46 -11.03
N HIS A 65 -5.79 -1.45 -11.20
CA HIS A 65 -5.30 -1.06 -12.53
C HIS A 65 -4.25 -2.03 -13.06
N GLU A 66 -3.38 -2.61 -12.25
CA GLU A 66 -2.50 -3.71 -12.67
C GLU A 66 -3.31 -4.92 -13.14
N TYR A 67 -4.48 -5.19 -12.54
CA TYR A 67 -5.38 -6.27 -12.92
C TYR A 67 -6.11 -6.06 -14.26
N ARG A 68 -6.10 -4.85 -14.81
CA ARG A 68 -6.56 -4.60 -16.19
C ARG A 68 -5.54 -5.02 -17.24
N GLY A 69 -4.28 -5.06 -16.84
CA GLY A 69 -3.16 -5.45 -17.70
C GLY A 69 -2.68 -6.87 -17.43
N ASN A 70 -1.39 -7.07 -17.62
CA ASN A 70 -0.72 -8.34 -17.39
C ASN A 70 -0.06 -8.32 -16.00
N THR A 71 -0.74 -8.88 -15.01
CA THR A 71 -0.25 -8.94 -13.62
C THR A 71 1.04 -9.75 -13.50
N GLN A 72 1.24 -10.78 -14.34
CA GLN A 72 2.50 -11.54 -14.33
C GLN A 72 3.69 -10.68 -14.77
N ALA A 73 3.50 -9.78 -15.73
CA ALA A 73 4.55 -8.85 -16.13
C ALA A 73 4.98 -7.91 -14.99
N VAL A 74 4.07 -7.60 -14.05
CA VAL A 74 4.41 -6.79 -12.86
C VAL A 74 5.36 -7.55 -11.92
N LEU A 75 5.14 -8.86 -11.74
CA LEU A 75 6.05 -9.71 -10.98
C LEU A 75 7.38 -9.90 -11.71
N ASP A 76 7.32 -10.23 -13.00
CA ASP A 76 8.49 -10.55 -13.83
C ASP A 76 9.42 -9.34 -14.02
N TYR A 77 8.91 -8.12 -13.86
CA TYR A 77 9.73 -6.91 -13.92
C TYR A 77 10.82 -6.88 -12.83
N SER A 78 10.67 -7.65 -11.77
CA SER A 78 11.73 -7.86 -10.77
C SER A 78 13.02 -8.48 -11.37
N ASN A 79 12.94 -9.11 -12.54
CA ASN A 79 14.10 -9.63 -13.26
C ASN A 79 14.75 -8.57 -14.17
N ILE A 80 14.11 -7.43 -14.37
CA ILE A 80 14.54 -6.34 -15.25
C ILE A 80 15.09 -5.17 -14.44
N SER A 81 14.31 -4.65 -13.51
CA SER A 81 14.68 -3.51 -12.67
C SER A 81 15.35 -3.97 -11.38
N ARG A 82 16.54 -3.43 -11.09
CA ARG A 82 17.31 -3.76 -9.90
C ARG A 82 16.61 -3.38 -8.59
N ARG A 83 15.73 -2.39 -8.65
CA ARG A 83 15.04 -1.85 -7.46
C ARG A 83 13.60 -2.35 -7.32
N TRP A 84 12.98 -2.95 -8.37
CA TRP A 84 11.64 -3.50 -8.30
C TRP A 84 11.68 -4.91 -7.72
N THR A 85 11.21 -5.10 -6.50
CA THR A 85 11.27 -6.37 -5.77
C THR A 85 9.88 -6.86 -5.44
N MET A 86 9.32 -7.72 -6.30
CA MET A 86 8.01 -8.33 -6.14
C MET A 86 8.10 -9.85 -6.31
N PRO A 87 8.41 -10.59 -5.23
CA PRO A 87 8.70 -12.03 -5.33
C PRO A 87 7.45 -12.88 -5.60
N ALA A 88 6.28 -12.37 -5.27
CA ALA A 88 5.00 -13.04 -5.45
C ALA A 88 3.85 -12.02 -5.46
N ARG A 89 2.62 -12.44 -5.75
CA ARG A 89 1.41 -11.59 -5.68
C ARG A 89 1.13 -11.11 -4.25
N TYR A 90 1.47 -11.92 -3.28
CA TYR A 90 1.45 -11.56 -1.86
C TYR A 90 2.67 -12.17 -1.19
N TYR A 91 3.27 -11.44 -0.28
CA TYR A 91 4.53 -11.84 0.37
C TYR A 91 4.72 -11.10 1.69
N THR A 92 5.70 -11.54 2.46
CA THR A 92 6.09 -10.89 3.72
C THR A 92 7.59 -10.74 3.81
N LYS A 93 8.02 -9.70 4.50
CA LYS A 93 9.43 -9.46 4.83
C LYS A 93 9.54 -8.89 6.23
N THR A 94 10.60 -9.26 6.93
CA THR A 94 11.00 -8.69 8.21
C THR A 94 12.21 -7.80 8.00
N PHE A 95 12.19 -6.64 8.62
CA PHE A 95 13.33 -5.72 8.66
C PHE A 95 13.77 -5.59 10.11
N GLU A 96 15.08 -5.42 10.29
CA GLU A 96 15.69 -5.21 11.59
C GLU A 96 16.72 -4.10 11.50
N ASP A 97 16.59 -3.09 12.35
CA ASP A 97 17.58 -2.04 12.51
C ASP A 97 17.69 -1.64 13.99
N ASN A 98 18.91 -1.51 14.48
CA ASN A 98 19.20 -1.10 15.87
C ASN A 98 18.43 -1.94 16.92
N GLY A 99 18.17 -3.21 16.61
CA GLY A 99 17.45 -4.16 17.44
C GLY A 99 15.92 -3.94 17.48
N ALA A 100 15.37 -3.03 16.69
CA ALA A 100 13.94 -2.94 16.40
C ALA A 100 13.60 -3.87 15.24
N THR A 101 12.47 -4.56 15.32
CA THR A 101 12.02 -5.47 14.28
C THR A 101 10.63 -5.08 13.78
N ILE A 102 10.45 -5.11 12.48
CA ILE A 102 9.17 -4.86 11.84
C ILE A 102 8.87 -5.93 10.79
N ARG A 103 7.69 -6.51 10.87
CA ARG A 103 7.15 -7.39 9.83
C ARG A 103 6.17 -6.62 8.98
N ILE A 104 6.32 -6.72 7.66
CA ILE A 104 5.36 -6.18 6.71
C ILE A 104 4.82 -7.33 5.86
N LEU A 105 3.50 -7.36 5.68
CA LEU A 105 2.82 -8.23 4.73
C LEU A 105 2.30 -7.37 3.58
N TRP A 106 2.66 -7.70 2.36
CA TRP A 106 2.05 -7.17 1.13
C TRP A 106 0.97 -8.13 0.67
N VAL A 107 -0.27 -7.66 0.60
CA VAL A 107 -1.41 -8.52 0.28
C VAL A 107 -2.08 -8.08 -1.01
N ASP A 108 -2.51 -9.06 -1.80
CA ASP A 108 -3.21 -8.86 -3.06
C ASP A 108 -4.72 -8.79 -2.79
N THR A 109 -5.25 -7.57 -2.76
CA THR A 109 -6.63 -7.33 -2.32
C THR A 109 -7.68 -7.41 -3.43
N ALA A 110 -7.32 -7.25 -4.71
CA ALA A 110 -8.29 -7.31 -5.80
C ALA A 110 -9.04 -8.66 -5.87
N PRO A 111 -8.37 -9.83 -5.72
CA PRO A 111 -9.07 -11.10 -5.68
C PRO A 111 -9.98 -11.30 -4.46
N MET A 112 -9.80 -10.52 -3.40
CA MET A 112 -10.66 -10.57 -2.20
C MET A 112 -12.01 -9.87 -2.42
N ILE A 113 -12.19 -9.13 -3.50
CA ILE A 113 -13.36 -8.30 -3.79
C ILE A 113 -14.15 -8.93 -4.94
N ASP A 114 -15.42 -9.22 -4.71
CA ASP A 114 -16.28 -9.92 -5.66
C ASP A 114 -16.43 -9.18 -6.99
N LYS A 115 -16.49 -7.86 -6.95
CA LYS A 115 -16.55 -7.01 -8.14
C LYS A 115 -15.46 -7.37 -9.14
N TYR A 116 -14.19 -7.39 -8.71
CA TYR A 116 -13.05 -7.65 -9.61
C TYR A 116 -13.02 -9.09 -10.12
N ARG A 117 -13.47 -10.05 -9.32
CA ARG A 117 -13.57 -11.44 -9.76
C ARG A 117 -14.71 -11.68 -10.74
N ASN A 118 -15.81 -10.93 -10.62
CA ASN A 118 -16.98 -11.06 -11.46
C ASN A 118 -16.83 -10.31 -12.80
N GLU A 119 -16.04 -9.26 -12.84
CA GLU A 119 -15.77 -8.47 -14.06
C GLU A 119 -14.54 -8.98 -14.81
N SER A 120 -14.55 -10.27 -15.20
CA SER A 120 -13.39 -10.95 -15.80
C SER A 120 -12.96 -10.40 -17.17
N GLU A 121 -13.80 -9.67 -17.88
CA GLU A 121 -13.43 -8.97 -19.11
C GLU A 121 -12.50 -7.79 -18.82
N THR A 122 -12.73 -7.10 -17.71
CA THR A 122 -11.92 -5.94 -17.28
C THR A 122 -10.72 -6.37 -16.43
N TYR A 123 -10.89 -7.42 -15.61
CA TYR A 123 -9.90 -7.89 -14.64
C TYR A 123 -9.64 -9.41 -14.81
N PRO A 124 -9.02 -9.82 -15.94
CA PRO A 124 -8.99 -11.22 -16.37
C PRO A 124 -8.27 -12.17 -15.41
N ASP A 125 -7.39 -11.68 -14.57
CA ASP A 125 -6.63 -12.50 -13.64
C ASP A 125 -7.22 -12.57 -12.23
N ALA A 126 -8.16 -11.70 -11.86
CA ALA A 126 -8.69 -11.63 -10.50
C ALA A 126 -9.47 -12.91 -10.12
N CYS A 127 -10.29 -13.44 -11.02
CA CYS A 127 -11.06 -14.66 -10.79
C CYS A 127 -10.20 -15.95 -10.77
N LYS A 128 -8.97 -15.88 -11.25
CA LYS A 128 -8.02 -17.01 -11.30
C LYS A 128 -7.25 -17.18 -9.98
N GLN A 129 -7.33 -16.21 -9.07
CA GLN A 129 -6.61 -16.25 -7.81
C GLN A 129 -7.42 -16.89 -6.71
N ASP A 130 -6.77 -17.74 -5.93
CA ASP A 130 -7.36 -18.32 -4.71
C ASP A 130 -7.14 -17.37 -3.52
N TYR A 131 -8.09 -16.45 -3.31
CA TYR A 131 -8.01 -15.52 -2.18
C TYR A 131 -8.19 -16.21 -0.82
N GLN A 132 -8.86 -17.36 -0.76
CA GLN A 132 -9.03 -18.12 0.50
C GLN A 132 -7.70 -18.72 0.94
N GLN A 133 -6.91 -19.23 -0.01
CA GLN A 133 -5.53 -19.65 0.25
C GLN A 133 -4.70 -18.48 0.77
N GLN A 134 -4.84 -17.31 0.18
CA GLN A 134 -4.14 -16.12 0.65
C GLN A 134 -4.55 -15.73 2.07
N LEU A 135 -5.85 -15.73 2.39
CA LEU A 135 -6.33 -15.44 3.75
C LEU A 135 -5.77 -16.43 4.77
N SER A 136 -5.72 -17.73 4.43
CA SER A 136 -5.10 -18.74 5.28
C SER A 136 -3.60 -18.50 5.47
N TRP A 137 -2.91 -18.08 4.43
CA TRP A 137 -1.49 -17.70 4.50
C TRP A 137 -1.28 -16.46 5.40
N ILE A 138 -2.11 -15.42 5.27
CA ILE A 138 -2.05 -14.23 6.12
C ILE A 138 -2.21 -14.63 7.59
N ASP A 139 -3.23 -15.44 7.92
CA ASP A 139 -3.46 -15.92 9.29
C ASP A 139 -2.25 -16.71 9.84
N SER A 140 -1.66 -17.56 9.02
CA SER A 140 -0.47 -18.33 9.38
C SER A 140 0.75 -17.45 9.65
N VAL A 141 1.04 -16.49 8.77
CA VAL A 141 2.17 -15.55 8.91
C VAL A 141 2.01 -14.70 10.16
N LEU A 142 0.82 -14.18 10.39
CA LEU A 142 0.52 -13.35 11.56
C LEU A 142 0.56 -14.16 12.86
N THR A 143 0.16 -15.45 12.85
CA THR A 143 0.30 -16.36 13.99
C THR A 143 1.76 -16.56 14.39
N ALA A 144 2.66 -16.60 13.42
CA ALA A 144 4.10 -16.81 13.65
C ALA A 144 4.86 -15.51 13.95
N ALA A 145 4.24 -14.33 13.74
CA ALA A 145 4.89 -13.04 13.92
C ALA A 145 5.28 -12.79 15.39
N LYS A 146 6.52 -12.32 15.59
CA LYS A 146 7.08 -11.99 16.91
C LYS A 146 7.80 -10.64 16.90
N GLU A 147 7.70 -9.94 15.79
CA GLU A 147 8.37 -8.66 15.58
C GLU A 147 7.76 -7.58 16.51
N ASP A 148 8.53 -6.53 16.76
CA ASP A 148 8.06 -5.41 17.57
C ASP A 148 6.81 -4.77 16.95
N TRP A 149 6.79 -4.66 15.63
CA TRP A 149 5.71 -4.04 14.87
C TRP A 149 5.27 -4.91 13.71
N VAL A 150 3.97 -4.87 13.42
CA VAL A 150 3.37 -5.61 12.30
C VAL A 150 2.50 -4.65 11.47
N ILE A 151 2.87 -4.51 10.20
CA ILE A 151 2.09 -3.73 9.23
C ILE A 151 1.56 -4.67 8.14
N VAL A 152 0.32 -4.48 7.74
CA VAL A 152 -0.25 -5.11 6.55
C VAL A 152 -0.54 -4.03 5.53
N ALA A 153 -0.03 -4.19 4.33
CA ALA A 153 -0.21 -3.28 3.20
C ALA A 153 -1.06 -3.96 2.11
N GLY A 154 -2.12 -3.31 1.70
CA GLY A 154 -2.98 -3.71 0.59
C GLY A 154 -3.31 -2.53 -0.31
N HIS A 155 -3.99 -2.78 -1.43
CA HIS A 155 -4.39 -1.67 -2.30
C HIS A 155 -5.72 -1.04 -1.86
N HIS A 156 -6.74 -1.86 -1.61
CA HIS A 156 -8.09 -1.40 -1.30
C HIS A 156 -8.29 -1.10 0.18
N PRO A 157 -9.02 -0.03 0.53
CA PRO A 157 -9.29 0.29 1.93
C PRO A 157 -10.27 -0.69 2.57
N ILE A 158 -10.08 -0.89 3.88
CA ILE A 158 -11.06 -1.60 4.73
C ILE A 158 -12.07 -0.58 5.29
N TYR A 159 -11.57 0.52 5.82
CA TYR A 159 -12.37 1.63 6.33
C TYR A 159 -11.86 2.94 5.75
N ALA A 160 -12.70 3.60 4.98
CA ALA A 160 -12.41 4.92 4.41
C ALA A 160 -13.68 5.58 3.88
N GLU A 161 -13.68 6.90 3.82
CA GLU A 161 -14.64 7.66 3.05
C GLU A 161 -14.25 7.64 1.56
N THR A 162 -15.19 7.29 0.71
CA THR A 162 -15.01 7.33 -0.74
C THR A 162 -16.37 7.22 -1.42
N PRO A 163 -16.57 7.89 -2.57
CA PRO A 163 -17.75 7.70 -3.40
C PRO A 163 -17.74 6.39 -4.20
N LYS A 164 -16.67 5.60 -4.11
CA LYS A 164 -16.58 4.29 -4.77
C LYS A 164 -17.56 3.30 -4.17
N ASP A 165 -17.82 2.22 -4.91
CA ASP A 165 -18.74 1.16 -4.53
C ASP A 165 -18.47 0.66 -3.09
N GLU A 166 -19.51 0.68 -2.27
CA GLU A 166 -19.45 0.24 -0.87
C GLU A 166 -19.15 -1.25 -0.76
N SER A 167 -19.53 -2.04 -1.76
CA SER A 167 -19.27 -3.48 -1.79
C SER A 167 -17.77 -3.83 -1.68
N GLU A 168 -16.89 -2.99 -2.20
CA GLU A 168 -15.44 -3.19 -2.09
C GLU A 168 -15.01 -3.19 -0.62
N ARG A 169 -15.47 -2.22 0.16
CA ARG A 169 -15.15 -2.15 1.60
C ARG A 169 -15.85 -3.25 2.39
N ALA A 170 -17.10 -3.57 2.04
CA ALA A 170 -17.84 -4.65 2.70
C ALA A 170 -17.13 -6.00 2.55
N ASP A 171 -16.62 -6.32 1.37
CA ASP A 171 -15.84 -7.53 1.12
C ASP A 171 -14.52 -7.55 1.93
N MET A 172 -13.81 -6.42 1.98
CA MET A 172 -12.58 -6.29 2.76
C MET A 172 -12.83 -6.42 4.27
N GLN A 173 -13.92 -5.82 4.77
CA GLN A 173 -14.36 -5.92 6.16
C GLN A 173 -14.79 -7.35 6.53
N ALA A 174 -15.42 -8.06 5.62
CA ALA A 174 -15.85 -9.43 5.86
C ALA A 174 -14.71 -10.44 5.80
N ARG A 175 -13.70 -10.25 4.96
CA ARG A 175 -12.67 -11.23 4.62
C ARG A 175 -11.34 -11.00 5.30
N LEU A 176 -10.80 -9.78 5.20
CA LEU A 176 -9.46 -9.47 5.72
C LEU A 176 -9.47 -8.93 7.15
N ASP A 177 -10.36 -8.00 7.45
CA ASP A 177 -10.39 -7.31 8.76
C ASP A 177 -10.48 -8.24 9.99
N PRO A 178 -11.28 -9.32 9.97
CA PRO A 178 -11.34 -10.24 11.11
C PRO A 178 -9.98 -10.88 11.43
N ILE A 179 -9.17 -11.18 10.41
CA ILE A 179 -7.83 -11.76 10.59
C ILE A 179 -6.90 -10.71 11.19
N LEU A 180 -6.91 -9.48 10.66
CA LEU A 180 -6.06 -8.40 11.17
C LEU A 180 -6.38 -8.08 12.63
N ARG A 181 -7.66 -8.02 13.01
CA ARG A 181 -8.10 -7.80 14.39
C ARG A 181 -7.72 -8.94 15.32
N LYS A 182 -7.90 -10.20 14.90
CA LYS A 182 -7.48 -11.39 15.65
C LYS A 182 -6.02 -11.31 16.09
N HIS A 183 -5.16 -10.84 15.19
CA HIS A 183 -3.72 -10.74 15.42
C HIS A 183 -3.24 -9.38 15.92
N LYS A 184 -4.16 -8.43 16.13
CA LYS A 184 -3.85 -7.08 16.63
C LYS A 184 -2.74 -6.40 15.83
N VAL A 185 -2.86 -6.43 14.49
CA VAL A 185 -1.96 -5.74 13.58
C VAL A 185 -1.86 -4.26 13.96
N ASP A 186 -0.68 -3.67 13.90
CA ASP A 186 -0.48 -2.27 14.30
C ASP A 186 -1.10 -1.28 13.31
N MET A 187 -0.85 -1.49 12.01
CA MET A 187 -1.37 -0.63 10.94
C MET A 187 -1.81 -1.46 9.74
N TYR A 188 -2.89 -1.02 9.10
CA TYR A 188 -3.24 -1.39 7.73
C TYR A 188 -3.05 -0.17 6.84
N ILE A 189 -2.19 -0.29 5.82
CA ILE A 189 -1.88 0.80 4.89
C ILE A 189 -2.39 0.45 3.50
N CYS A 190 -3.10 1.39 2.86
CA CYS A 190 -3.64 1.18 1.52
C CYS A 190 -3.55 2.45 0.64
N GLY A 191 -3.96 2.31 -0.63
CA GLY A 191 -4.05 3.39 -1.62
C GLY A 191 -5.47 3.55 -2.17
N HIS A 192 -5.63 3.42 -3.48
CA HIS A 192 -6.88 3.29 -4.23
C HIS A 192 -7.76 4.54 -4.34
N ILE A 193 -7.93 5.32 -3.30
CA ILE A 193 -8.95 6.39 -3.25
C ILE A 193 -8.39 7.81 -3.39
N HIS A 194 -7.09 7.95 -3.50
CA HIS A 194 -6.38 9.20 -3.85
C HIS A 194 -6.63 10.36 -2.88
N ASN A 195 -6.59 10.09 -1.59
CA ASN A 195 -6.58 11.08 -0.53
C ASN A 195 -5.97 10.48 0.74
N PHE A 196 -5.58 11.33 1.69
CA PHE A 196 -5.12 10.85 2.98
C PHE A 196 -6.29 10.63 3.91
N GLN A 197 -6.30 9.48 4.58
CA GLN A 197 -7.20 9.22 5.70
C GLN A 197 -6.50 8.41 6.79
N HIS A 198 -6.81 8.75 8.03
CA HIS A 198 -6.54 7.94 9.20
C HIS A 198 -7.86 7.67 9.91
N VAL A 199 -8.24 6.41 9.99
CA VAL A 199 -9.49 5.96 10.59
C VAL A 199 -9.18 5.00 11.73
N ARG A 200 -9.87 5.16 12.85
CA ARG A 200 -9.94 4.21 13.97
C ARG A 200 -11.37 3.78 14.17
N VAL A 201 -11.60 2.50 14.32
CA VAL A 201 -12.95 1.96 14.49
C VAL A 201 -13.12 1.34 15.87
N ALA A 202 -14.33 1.44 16.42
CA ALA A 202 -14.64 0.89 17.72
C ALA A 202 -14.31 -0.61 17.80
N GLY A 203 -13.69 -1.03 18.90
CA GLY A 203 -13.30 -2.43 19.12
C GLY A 203 -12.10 -2.90 18.32
N SER A 204 -11.33 -1.99 17.73
CA SER A 204 -10.05 -2.27 17.06
C SER A 204 -8.98 -1.28 17.49
N ASP A 205 -7.77 -1.79 17.75
CA ASP A 205 -6.59 -0.97 18.01
C ASP A 205 -5.76 -0.71 16.75
N ILE A 206 -6.25 -1.12 15.59
CA ILE A 206 -5.56 -0.96 14.30
C ILE A 206 -5.71 0.47 13.81
N ASP A 207 -4.61 1.09 13.38
CA ASP A 207 -4.65 2.33 12.61
C ASP A 207 -4.87 1.99 11.12
N TYR A 208 -6.03 2.35 10.59
CA TYR A 208 -6.36 2.18 9.17
C TYR A 208 -5.94 3.44 8.41
N ILE A 209 -4.94 3.29 7.57
CA ILE A 209 -4.29 4.38 6.86
C ILE A 209 -4.58 4.27 5.36
N THR A 210 -5.18 5.28 4.78
CA THR A 210 -5.17 5.48 3.34
C THR A 210 -4.07 6.47 3.00
N ASN A 211 -3.07 6.02 2.25
CA ASN A 211 -2.04 6.88 1.70
C ASN A 211 -2.56 7.53 0.41
N SER A 212 -2.28 8.82 0.23
CA SER A 212 -2.73 9.54 -0.95
C SER A 212 -2.00 9.11 -2.22
N ALA A 213 -2.45 9.63 -3.35
CA ALA A 213 -1.79 9.39 -4.63
C ALA A 213 -0.56 10.31 -4.80
N GLY A 214 0.47 9.76 -5.43
CA GLY A 214 1.61 10.53 -5.91
C GLY A 214 1.28 11.44 -7.12
N SER A 215 0.02 11.62 -7.49
CA SER A 215 -0.39 12.41 -8.66
C SER A 215 -1.72 13.13 -8.46
N LEU A 216 -2.84 12.46 -8.70
CA LEU A 216 -4.19 13.02 -8.59
C LEU A 216 -4.73 12.82 -7.18
N ALA A 217 -5.34 13.86 -6.64
CA ALA A 217 -6.03 13.79 -5.36
C ALA A 217 -7.54 13.99 -5.52
N ARG A 218 -8.30 13.43 -4.59
CA ARG A 218 -9.77 13.48 -4.57
C ARG A 218 -10.26 14.07 -3.26
N LYS A 219 -11.41 14.77 -3.34
CA LYS A 219 -12.10 15.29 -2.16
C LYS A 219 -12.41 14.17 -1.18
N VAL A 220 -12.42 14.50 0.09
CA VAL A 220 -12.72 13.62 1.20
C VAL A 220 -13.45 14.41 2.27
N LYS A 221 -14.30 13.74 3.03
CA LYS A 221 -15.00 14.27 4.23
C LYS A 221 -14.86 13.28 5.37
N PRO A 222 -14.94 13.72 6.63
CA PRO A 222 -14.92 12.82 7.76
C PRO A 222 -16.10 11.83 7.76
N ILE A 223 -15.84 10.61 8.21
CA ILE A 223 -16.82 9.59 8.58
C ILE A 223 -16.64 9.23 10.06
N GLU A 224 -17.50 8.39 10.61
CA GLU A 224 -17.32 7.86 11.95
C GLU A 224 -15.94 7.18 12.09
N GLY A 225 -15.21 7.52 13.13
CA GLY A 225 -13.85 7.02 13.38
C GLY A 225 -12.74 7.77 12.63
N THR A 226 -13.03 8.78 11.82
CA THR A 226 -12.00 9.59 11.18
C THR A 226 -11.20 10.37 12.22
N VAL A 227 -9.90 10.09 12.32
CA VAL A 227 -8.92 10.84 13.10
C VAL A 227 -8.39 12.01 12.30
N PHE A 228 -8.12 11.78 11.02
CA PHE A 228 -7.62 12.77 10.08
C PHE A 228 -8.05 12.43 8.65
N CYS A 229 -8.28 13.45 7.82
CA CYS A 229 -8.41 13.30 6.37
C CYS A 229 -7.97 14.57 5.65
N SER A 230 -7.41 14.39 4.44
CA SER A 230 -6.98 15.51 3.58
C SER A 230 -7.07 15.15 2.10
N PRO A 231 -7.55 16.06 1.24
CA PRO A 231 -7.60 15.86 -0.21
C PRO A 231 -6.27 16.16 -0.92
N GLU A 232 -5.19 16.43 -0.17
CA GLU A 232 -3.90 16.75 -0.79
C GLU A 232 -3.23 15.48 -1.36
N PRO A 233 -2.56 15.58 -2.54
CA PRO A 233 -1.67 14.55 -3.02
C PRO A 233 -0.36 14.54 -2.22
N GLY A 234 0.30 13.40 -2.15
CA GLY A 234 1.54 13.27 -1.41
C GLY A 234 1.93 11.82 -1.12
N PHE A 235 2.71 11.63 -0.08
CA PHE A 235 3.23 10.33 0.35
C PHE A 235 3.36 10.27 1.87
N SER A 236 3.69 9.09 2.39
CA SER A 236 3.95 8.94 3.83
C SER A 236 5.36 8.42 4.08
N ILE A 237 5.92 8.81 5.22
CA ILE A 237 7.17 8.25 5.75
C ILE A 237 6.82 7.46 7.00
N VAL A 238 7.29 6.21 7.05
CA VAL A 238 7.14 5.33 8.21
C VAL A 238 8.52 5.14 8.84
N SER A 239 8.59 5.29 10.15
CA SER A 239 9.80 5.00 10.94
C SER A 239 9.45 4.17 12.16
N ALA A 240 10.33 3.24 12.51
CA ALA A 240 10.14 2.34 13.62
C ALA A 240 11.37 2.28 14.53
N SER A 241 11.11 2.24 15.83
CA SER A 241 12.07 1.89 16.86
C SER A 241 11.47 0.78 17.73
N LYS A 242 12.22 0.24 18.67
CA LYS A 242 11.64 -0.73 19.64
C LYS A 242 10.42 -0.21 20.37
N LYS A 243 10.34 1.09 20.61
CA LYS A 243 9.30 1.70 21.45
C LYS A 243 8.25 2.48 20.68
N THR A 244 8.54 2.85 19.44
CA THR A 244 7.68 3.76 18.68
C THR A 244 7.61 3.34 17.21
N LEU A 245 6.39 3.28 16.69
CA LEU A 245 6.08 3.22 15.25
C LEU A 245 5.41 4.53 14.88
N GLU A 246 5.96 5.24 13.91
CA GLU A 246 5.46 6.53 13.46
C GLU A 246 5.20 6.52 11.96
N LEU A 247 4.07 7.10 11.55
CA LEU A 247 3.75 7.39 10.15
C LEU A 247 3.43 8.87 10.00
N ARG A 248 4.15 9.58 9.13
CA ARG A 248 3.92 10.98 8.80
C ARG A 248 3.34 11.10 7.40
N MET A 249 2.18 11.72 7.27
CA MET A 249 1.53 12.06 6.00
C MET A 249 2.07 13.40 5.51
N ILE A 250 2.60 13.43 4.30
CA ILE A 250 3.33 14.57 3.73
C ILE A 250 2.66 15.01 2.44
N ASP A 251 2.32 16.30 2.34
CA ASP A 251 1.73 16.88 1.14
C ASP A 251 2.78 17.14 0.04
N LYS A 252 2.32 17.52 -1.14
CA LYS A 252 3.16 17.87 -2.29
C LYS A 252 4.09 19.08 -2.07
N LYS A 253 4.00 19.80 -0.95
CA LYS A 253 4.85 20.93 -0.58
C LYS A 253 5.89 20.56 0.49
N GLY A 254 5.84 19.31 0.99
CA GLY A 254 6.73 18.84 2.05
C GLY A 254 6.20 19.11 3.47
N ASN A 255 4.97 19.60 3.62
CA ASN A 255 4.40 19.81 4.93
C ASN A 255 3.91 18.49 5.52
N VAL A 256 4.23 18.24 6.79
CA VAL A 256 3.64 17.14 7.56
C VAL A 256 2.21 17.55 7.94
N LEU A 257 1.22 16.90 7.33
CA LEU A 257 -0.19 17.16 7.58
C LEU A 257 -0.72 16.45 8.82
N HIS A 258 -0.20 15.26 9.08
CA HIS A 258 -0.64 14.42 10.18
C HIS A 258 0.45 13.42 10.56
N THR A 259 0.51 13.09 11.85
CA THR A 259 1.40 12.07 12.39
C THR A 259 0.60 11.04 13.17
N VAL A 260 0.80 9.77 12.84
CA VAL A 260 0.26 8.63 13.60
C VAL A 260 1.41 8.06 14.42
N THR A 261 1.24 7.96 15.72
CA THR A 261 2.26 7.42 16.64
C THR A 261 1.68 6.30 17.48
N ARG A 262 2.36 5.16 17.48
CA ARG A 262 2.10 4.04 18.39
C ARG A 262 3.30 3.87 19.32
N SER A 263 3.03 3.60 20.58
CA SER A 263 4.06 3.40 21.62
C SER A 263 3.83 2.09 22.35
N LYS A 264 4.94 1.44 22.74
CA LYS A 264 4.99 0.25 23.62
C LYS A 264 5.59 0.58 24.95
#